data_6d87ed2f776e84b6e65a97f7af4699e2
#
_entry.id   6d87ed2f776e84b6e65a97f7af4699e2
#
_cell.length_a   1.000
_cell.length_b   1.000
_cell.length_c   1.000
_cell.angle_alpha   90.00
_cell.angle_beta   90.00
_cell.angle_gamma   90.00
#
_symmetry.space_group_name_H-M   'P 1'
#
loop_
_entity.id
_entity.type
_entity.pdbx_description
1 polymer ?
#
loop_
_entity_poly.entity_id
_entity_poly.type
_entity_poly.pdbx_seq_one_letter_code
_entity_poly.pdbx_strand_id
1 'polypeptide(L)'
;DALRAPGVDLAWLGAVQGVHWQKVRPFACSFLAATSKGSLFVLVWNRTATDLAEIAGPGDRVRVLRLPPSEDASALVQHARYRAYAHFLAANPDVKTLGVSDATDVVFQRDPFALVRDPRHLVVSDESARYTVASEPSGGNRYWVQCLYGPPLFRVVGARRVSCSGATVGGRDAMRAYLETMASELAALLPPRVMRDMPRSIPFNFYRGFDQGVHNALLESAFALAYNVTRSDLLFTGNGQRLGSDYELRDGAVFVKGAAAAVVHQWNRMLDGGPAARRWV
;
A
#
# COMPACT_ATOMS: atom_id res chain seq x y z
N ASP A 1 16.98 -0.61 18.67
CA ASP A 1 15.92 -0.06 17.82
C ASP A 1 15.26 -1.21 17.03
N ALA A 2 13.99 -1.49 17.31
CA ALA A 2 13.25 -2.63 16.74
C ALA A 2 13.08 -2.55 15.21
N LEU A 3 13.32 -1.38 14.62
CA LEU A 3 13.17 -1.15 13.17
C LEU A 3 14.50 -1.19 12.40
N ARG A 4 15.62 -1.45 13.03
CA ARG A 4 16.92 -1.49 12.33
C ARG A 4 17.11 -2.77 11.53
N ALA A 5 17.56 -2.60 10.27
CA ALA A 5 17.87 -3.66 9.33
C ALA A 5 19.16 -3.28 8.54
N PRO A 6 20.33 -3.34 9.18
CA PRO A 6 21.58 -2.90 8.57
C PRO A 6 21.89 -3.72 7.30
N GLY A 7 22.52 -3.07 6.31
CA GLY A 7 22.96 -3.70 5.07
C GLY A 7 21.82 -4.05 4.08
N VAL A 8 20.61 -3.57 4.31
CA VAL A 8 19.48 -3.75 3.38
C VAL A 8 19.38 -2.54 2.46
N ASP A 9 19.55 -2.73 1.16
CA ASP A 9 19.44 -1.70 0.14
C ASP A 9 18.05 -1.67 -0.58
N LEU A 10 17.38 -2.82 -0.63
CA LEU A 10 16.05 -2.98 -1.21
C LEU A 10 15.10 -3.55 -0.14
N ALA A 11 14.08 -2.80 0.24
CA ALA A 11 13.12 -3.20 1.26
C ALA A 11 11.68 -3.10 0.77
N TRP A 12 10.85 -4.04 1.19
CA TRP A 12 9.39 -3.95 1.05
C TRP A 12 8.75 -4.09 2.42
N LEU A 13 7.81 -3.19 2.75
CA LEU A 13 7.11 -3.19 4.02
C LEU A 13 5.64 -3.50 3.83
N GLY A 14 5.11 -4.38 4.66
CA GLY A 14 3.68 -4.57 4.87
C GLY A 14 3.34 -4.37 6.34
N ALA A 15 2.12 -3.94 6.64
CA ALA A 15 1.68 -3.71 8.02
C ALA A 15 0.40 -4.48 8.32
N VAL A 16 0.34 -5.11 9.49
CA VAL A 16 -0.82 -5.89 9.93
C VAL A 16 -1.14 -5.67 11.40
N GLN A 17 -2.43 -5.79 11.73
CA GLN A 17 -2.93 -5.75 13.09
C GLN A 17 -4.06 -6.75 13.27
N GLY A 18 -3.93 -7.67 14.23
CA GLY A 18 -4.99 -8.60 14.59
C GLY A 18 -5.37 -9.60 13.49
N VAL A 19 -4.45 -9.96 12.59
CA VAL A 19 -4.69 -10.91 11.52
C VAL A 19 -3.96 -12.23 11.76
N HIS A 20 -4.55 -13.34 11.31
CA HIS A 20 -3.90 -14.64 11.33
C HIS A 20 -2.80 -14.71 10.26
N TRP A 21 -1.69 -15.39 10.56
CA TRP A 21 -0.51 -15.52 9.69
C TRP A 21 -0.85 -16.09 8.30
N GLN A 22 -1.80 -16.99 8.20
CA GLN A 22 -2.25 -17.56 6.92
C GLN A 22 -2.70 -16.51 5.90
N LYS A 23 -3.21 -15.35 6.37
CA LYS A 23 -3.56 -14.24 5.48
C LYS A 23 -2.34 -13.47 4.97
N VAL A 24 -1.21 -13.55 5.66
CA VAL A 24 0.04 -12.87 5.32
C VAL A 24 0.97 -13.80 4.51
N ARG A 25 0.77 -15.12 4.61
CA ARG A 25 1.58 -16.12 3.91
C ARG A 25 1.67 -15.90 2.40
N PRO A 26 0.57 -15.65 1.65
CA PRO A 26 0.64 -15.38 0.22
C PRO A 26 1.54 -14.19 -0.12
N PHE A 27 1.49 -13.13 0.69
CA PHE A 27 2.34 -11.96 0.56
C PHE A 27 3.83 -12.31 0.69
N ALA A 28 4.21 -13.02 1.74
CA ALA A 28 5.59 -13.41 1.99
C ALA A 28 6.12 -14.43 0.96
N CYS A 29 5.35 -15.49 0.70
CA CYS A 29 5.76 -16.54 -0.25
C CYS A 29 5.89 -16.01 -1.68
N SER A 30 4.95 -15.15 -2.11
CA SER A 30 5.01 -14.57 -3.45
C SER A 30 6.18 -13.59 -3.59
N PHE A 31 6.51 -12.82 -2.55
CA PHE A 31 7.70 -11.96 -2.56
C PHE A 31 8.98 -12.76 -2.77
N LEU A 32 9.17 -13.84 -2.00
CA LEU A 32 10.36 -14.70 -2.12
C LEU A 32 10.48 -15.35 -3.50
N ALA A 33 9.34 -15.69 -4.13
CA ALA A 33 9.30 -16.27 -5.46
C ALA A 33 9.54 -15.23 -6.57
N ALA A 34 9.09 -13.99 -6.37
CA ALA A 34 9.10 -12.94 -7.40
C ALA A 34 10.46 -12.22 -7.52
N THR A 35 11.25 -12.17 -6.45
CA THR A 35 12.57 -11.52 -6.47
C THR A 35 13.61 -12.33 -5.70
N SER A 36 14.83 -12.38 -6.22
CA SER A 36 15.98 -12.94 -5.53
C SER A 36 16.72 -11.90 -4.67
N LYS A 37 16.34 -10.63 -4.76
CA LYS A 37 16.98 -9.51 -4.08
C LYS A 37 15.99 -8.83 -3.12
N GLY A 38 16.55 -8.08 -2.18
CA GLY A 38 15.78 -7.30 -1.22
C GLY A 38 15.19 -8.12 -0.07
N SER A 39 14.66 -7.42 0.89
CA SER A 39 14.06 -7.98 2.11
C SER A 39 12.64 -7.50 2.29
N LEU A 40 11.78 -8.41 2.77
CA LEU A 40 10.41 -8.14 3.15
C LEU A 40 10.32 -7.97 4.66
N PHE A 41 9.66 -6.92 5.10
CA PHE A 41 9.39 -6.67 6.50
C PHE A 41 7.89 -6.62 6.76
N VAL A 42 7.42 -7.43 7.69
CA VAL A 42 6.03 -7.40 8.15
C VAL A 42 6.00 -6.69 9.51
N LEU A 43 5.46 -5.50 9.53
CA LEU A 43 5.29 -4.70 10.73
C LEU A 43 4.00 -5.13 11.45
N VAL A 44 4.13 -5.50 12.71
CA VAL A 44 3.04 -6.09 13.49
C VAL A 44 2.78 -5.27 14.73
N TRP A 45 1.56 -4.73 14.85
CA TRP A 45 1.06 -4.13 16.07
C TRP A 45 0.44 -5.19 16.99
N ASN A 46 0.57 -4.93 18.27
CA ASN A 46 0.16 -5.76 19.40
C ASN A 46 -1.11 -6.60 19.13
N ARG A 47 -1.06 -7.92 19.40
CA ARG A 47 -2.12 -8.95 19.30
C ARG A 47 -2.16 -9.78 18.00
N THR A 48 -1.19 -9.71 17.16
CA THR A 48 -1.10 -10.73 16.12
C THR A 48 -0.55 -12.01 16.75
N ALA A 49 -1.20 -13.13 16.47
CA ALA A 49 -0.84 -14.43 17.03
C ALA A 49 0.66 -14.74 16.83
N THR A 50 1.21 -15.52 17.72
CA THR A 50 2.62 -15.91 17.82
C THR A 50 3.20 -16.56 16.56
N ASP A 51 2.36 -16.98 15.65
CA ASP A 51 2.67 -17.81 14.47
C ASP A 51 3.33 -17.04 13.31
N LEU A 52 3.50 -15.73 13.42
CA LEU A 52 4.23 -14.96 12.40
C LEU A 52 5.71 -15.34 12.29
N ALA A 53 6.27 -15.99 13.31
CA ALA A 53 7.63 -16.56 13.22
C ALA A 53 7.73 -17.66 12.15
N GLU A 54 6.61 -18.33 11.83
CA GLU A 54 6.55 -19.34 10.78
C GLU A 54 6.59 -18.76 9.36
N ILE A 55 6.32 -17.45 9.21
CA ILE A 55 6.42 -16.74 7.91
C ILE A 55 7.89 -16.45 7.60
N ALA A 56 8.73 -16.26 8.62
CA ALA A 56 10.17 -16.18 8.47
C ALA A 56 10.68 -17.59 8.09
N GLY A 57 10.56 -17.94 6.81
CA GLY A 57 11.13 -19.16 6.26
C GLY A 57 12.64 -19.20 6.43
N PRO A 58 13.29 -20.31 6.09
CA PRO A 58 14.74 -20.44 6.17
C PRO A 58 15.43 -19.45 5.22
N GLY A 59 15.82 -18.33 5.74
CA GLY A 59 16.50 -17.25 5.03
C GLY A 59 16.06 -15.87 5.55
N ASP A 60 17.03 -15.06 5.93
CA ASP A 60 16.87 -13.73 6.57
C ASP A 60 16.09 -12.68 5.76
N ARG A 61 15.48 -13.05 4.62
CA ARG A 61 14.85 -12.12 3.70
C ARG A 61 13.40 -11.72 4.08
N VAL A 62 12.73 -12.50 4.90
CA VAL A 62 11.41 -12.15 5.46
C VAL A 62 11.57 -11.95 6.97
N ARG A 63 11.31 -10.75 7.44
CA ARG A 63 11.49 -10.38 8.84
C ARG A 63 10.19 -9.84 9.42
N VAL A 64 9.86 -10.26 10.63
CA VAL A 64 8.72 -9.71 11.38
C VAL A 64 9.25 -8.69 12.39
N LEU A 65 8.79 -7.45 12.25
CA LEU A 65 9.14 -6.36 13.17
C LEU A 65 7.95 -6.07 14.08
N ARG A 66 8.11 -6.37 15.37
CA ARG A 66 7.08 -6.08 16.38
C ARG A 66 7.17 -4.63 16.81
N LEU A 67 6.08 -3.91 16.61
CA LEU A 67 5.96 -2.53 17.07
C LEU A 67 5.33 -2.49 18.46
N PRO A 68 5.75 -1.54 19.31
CA PRO A 68 5.08 -1.32 20.59
C PRO A 68 3.60 -1.02 20.34
N PRO A 69 2.74 -1.27 21.32
CA PRO A 69 1.36 -0.82 21.26
C PRO A 69 1.36 0.65 20.87
N SER A 70 0.59 1.01 19.85
CA SER A 70 0.33 2.41 19.58
C SER A 70 -0.27 3.02 20.85
N GLU A 71 0.23 4.16 21.30
CA GLU A 71 -0.41 4.95 22.36
C GLU A 71 -1.87 5.22 22.01
N ASP A 72 -2.18 5.12 20.74
CA ASP A 72 -3.50 5.21 20.16
C ASP A 72 -3.98 3.83 19.71
N ALA A 73 -4.46 3.04 20.69
CA ALA A 73 -5.04 1.71 20.43
C ALA A 73 -6.25 1.75 19.47
N SER A 74 -6.77 2.94 19.18
CA SER A 74 -7.87 3.18 18.24
C SER A 74 -7.39 3.49 16.82
N ALA A 75 -6.10 3.76 16.59
CA ALA A 75 -5.59 4.07 15.28
C ALA A 75 -5.74 2.88 14.33
N LEU A 76 -6.40 3.10 13.21
CA LEU A 76 -6.47 2.12 12.14
C LEU A 76 -5.07 1.86 11.57
N VAL A 77 -4.72 0.59 11.36
CA VAL A 77 -3.42 0.21 10.80
C VAL A 77 -3.13 0.92 9.48
N GLN A 78 -4.16 1.16 8.66
CA GLN A 78 -4.06 1.89 7.40
C GLN A 78 -3.52 3.31 7.56
N HIS A 79 -3.78 3.96 8.70
CA HIS A 79 -3.30 5.31 9.00
C HIS A 79 -1.96 5.26 9.75
N ALA A 80 -1.85 4.41 10.76
CA ALA A 80 -0.67 4.31 11.62
C ALA A 80 0.59 3.82 10.87
N ARG A 81 0.41 3.02 9.83
CA ARG A 81 1.52 2.40 9.08
C ARG A 81 2.48 3.41 8.46
N TYR A 82 2.00 4.56 7.99
CA TYR A 82 2.85 5.54 7.32
C TYR A 82 3.91 6.13 8.25
N ARG A 83 3.55 6.39 9.50
CA ARG A 83 4.51 6.81 10.53
C ARG A 83 5.56 5.73 10.79
N ALA A 84 5.14 4.48 10.90
CA ALA A 84 6.06 3.37 11.11
C ALA A 84 6.98 3.15 9.91
N TYR A 85 6.48 3.28 8.69
CA TYR A 85 7.28 3.19 7.47
C TYR A 85 8.30 4.34 7.36
N ALA A 86 7.91 5.56 7.70
CA ALA A 86 8.83 6.70 7.74
C ALA A 86 9.94 6.47 8.77
N HIS A 87 9.61 5.98 9.97
CA HIS A 87 10.59 5.64 11.00
C HIS A 87 11.53 4.51 10.56
N PHE A 88 10.99 3.48 9.89
CA PHE A 88 11.83 2.42 9.33
C PHE A 88 12.85 2.99 8.34
N LEU A 89 12.40 3.83 7.40
CA LEU A 89 13.29 4.41 6.40
C LEU A 89 14.34 5.33 7.02
N ALA A 90 13.98 6.09 8.06
CA ALA A 90 14.92 6.93 8.81
C ALA A 90 15.97 6.11 9.57
N ALA A 91 15.56 4.97 10.18
CA ALA A 91 16.47 4.09 10.92
C ALA A 91 17.40 3.27 10.03
N ASN A 92 17.14 3.20 8.71
CA ASN A 92 17.87 2.36 7.75
C ASN A 92 18.41 3.20 6.57
N PRO A 93 19.52 3.92 6.75
CA PRO A 93 20.09 4.81 5.74
C PRO A 93 20.56 4.07 4.47
N ASP A 94 20.89 2.79 4.56
CA ASP A 94 21.35 1.97 3.43
C ASP A 94 20.22 1.65 2.42
N VAL A 95 18.94 1.74 2.82
CA VAL A 95 17.81 1.46 1.94
C VAL A 95 17.74 2.50 0.81
N LYS A 96 17.97 2.04 -0.41
CA LYS A 96 17.96 2.84 -1.65
C LYS A 96 16.56 2.84 -2.32
N THR A 97 15.88 1.71 -2.24
CA THR A 97 14.53 1.53 -2.80
C THR A 97 13.62 0.92 -1.77
N LEU A 98 12.47 1.53 -1.57
CA LEU A 98 11.45 1.08 -0.63
C LEU A 98 10.12 0.89 -1.33
N GLY A 99 9.50 -0.28 -1.13
CA GLY A 99 8.09 -0.52 -1.42
C GLY A 99 7.28 -0.59 -0.14
N VAL A 100 6.02 -0.16 -0.19
CA VAL A 100 5.06 -0.28 0.90
C VAL A 100 3.72 -0.76 0.36
N SER A 101 3.03 -1.63 1.11
CA SER A 101 1.72 -2.11 0.69
C SER A 101 0.87 -2.63 1.84
N ASP A 102 -0.38 -2.94 1.52
CA ASP A 102 -1.18 -3.88 2.29
C ASP A 102 -0.46 -5.25 2.30
N ALA A 103 -0.75 -6.09 3.31
CA ALA A 103 -0.04 -7.37 3.47
C ALA A 103 -0.98 -8.59 3.46
N THR A 104 -2.28 -8.40 3.40
CA THR A 104 -3.26 -9.50 3.46
C THR A 104 -3.89 -9.84 2.11
N ASP A 105 -3.78 -8.93 1.15
CA ASP A 105 -4.39 -9.03 -0.17
C ASP A 105 -3.47 -8.55 -1.30
N VAL A 106 -2.16 -8.61 -1.07
CA VAL A 106 -1.11 -8.31 -2.04
C VAL A 106 -0.31 -9.57 -2.35
N VAL A 107 -0.02 -9.79 -3.62
CA VAL A 107 0.92 -10.81 -4.10
C VAL A 107 1.87 -10.23 -5.13
N PHE A 108 3.07 -10.81 -5.22
CA PHE A 108 4.11 -10.42 -6.17
C PHE A 108 4.22 -11.46 -7.28
N GLN A 109 4.37 -11.01 -8.51
CA GLN A 109 4.56 -11.88 -9.66
C GLN A 109 5.93 -11.69 -10.32
N ARG A 110 6.52 -10.51 -10.16
CA ARG A 110 7.84 -10.14 -10.67
C ARG A 110 8.54 -9.22 -9.68
N ASP A 111 9.83 -9.00 -9.89
CA ASP A 111 10.62 -8.06 -9.08
C ASP A 111 10.01 -6.64 -9.10
N PRO A 112 9.46 -6.15 -7.99
CA PRO A 112 8.83 -4.84 -7.94
C PRO A 112 9.84 -3.69 -7.92
N PHE A 113 11.09 -3.96 -7.51
CA PHE A 113 12.13 -2.94 -7.41
C PHE A 113 12.63 -2.51 -8.79
N ALA A 114 12.48 -3.37 -9.80
CA ALA A 114 12.82 -3.05 -11.19
C ALA A 114 11.97 -1.91 -11.79
N LEU A 115 10.87 -1.52 -11.14
CA LEU A 115 10.04 -0.39 -11.55
C LEU A 115 10.67 0.97 -11.22
N VAL A 116 11.61 1.01 -10.27
CA VAL A 116 12.21 2.26 -9.77
C VAL A 116 13.49 2.58 -10.54
N ARG A 117 13.60 3.81 -11.03
CA ARG A 117 14.70 4.24 -11.92
C ARG A 117 15.78 5.05 -11.22
N ASP A 118 15.38 5.86 -10.23
CA ASP A 118 16.28 6.79 -9.55
C ASP A 118 15.75 7.13 -8.13
N PRO A 119 16.53 7.78 -7.27
CA PRO A 119 16.12 8.09 -5.89
C PRO A 119 14.88 8.97 -5.76
N ARG A 120 14.54 9.77 -6.80
CA ARG A 120 13.38 10.68 -6.82
C ARG A 120 12.17 10.09 -7.54
N HIS A 121 12.26 8.87 -8.03
CA HIS A 121 11.18 8.20 -8.74
C HIS A 121 10.21 7.55 -7.77
N LEU A 122 8.92 7.87 -7.89
CA LEU A 122 7.81 7.21 -7.18
C LEU A 122 6.90 6.53 -8.18
N VAL A 123 6.59 5.26 -7.94
CA VAL A 123 5.66 4.47 -8.75
C VAL A 123 4.43 4.16 -7.92
N VAL A 124 3.27 4.52 -8.44
CA VAL A 124 1.96 4.33 -7.81
C VAL A 124 1.02 3.54 -8.72
N SER A 125 0.01 2.90 -8.12
CA SER A 125 -1.00 2.12 -8.82
C SER A 125 -2.19 2.97 -9.23
N ASP A 126 -2.71 2.80 -10.45
CA ASP A 126 -4.06 3.26 -10.79
C ASP A 126 -5.08 2.14 -10.54
N GLU A 127 -6.26 2.49 -9.98
CA GLU A 127 -7.34 1.51 -9.79
C GLU A 127 -8.03 1.15 -11.09
N SER A 128 -8.28 2.12 -11.95
CA SER A 128 -8.92 1.93 -13.25
C SER A 128 -8.62 3.09 -14.18
N ALA A 129 -8.48 2.78 -15.48
CA ALA A 129 -8.37 3.81 -16.50
C ALA A 129 -9.72 4.53 -16.80
N ARG A 130 -10.85 3.97 -16.34
CA ARG A 130 -12.20 4.41 -16.69
C ARG A 130 -12.77 5.44 -15.72
N TYR A 131 -12.32 5.42 -14.46
CA TYR A 131 -12.92 6.21 -13.40
C TYR A 131 -11.97 7.26 -12.85
N THR A 132 -12.55 8.41 -12.56
CA THR A 132 -11.91 9.48 -11.81
C THR A 132 -12.36 9.42 -10.35
N VAL A 133 -11.69 10.16 -9.48
CA VAL A 133 -12.09 10.31 -8.07
C VAL A 133 -13.55 10.75 -7.92
N ALA A 134 -14.05 11.60 -8.85
CA ALA A 134 -15.44 12.07 -8.82
C ALA A 134 -16.44 11.06 -9.39
N SER A 135 -16.06 10.23 -10.36
CA SER A 135 -16.95 9.33 -11.10
C SER A 135 -16.88 7.87 -10.68
N GLU A 136 -16.03 7.52 -9.73
CA GLU A 136 -15.87 6.16 -9.23
C GLU A 136 -17.21 5.70 -8.58
N PRO A 137 -17.73 4.51 -9.01
CA PRO A 137 -19.09 4.09 -8.67
C PRO A 137 -19.37 3.91 -7.18
N SER A 138 -18.38 3.51 -6.38
CA SER A 138 -18.58 3.35 -4.92
C SER A 138 -18.76 4.69 -4.20
N GLY A 139 -18.29 5.78 -4.81
CA GLY A 139 -18.29 7.10 -4.21
C GLY A 139 -17.30 7.28 -3.05
N GLY A 140 -16.57 6.23 -2.69
CA GLY A 140 -15.63 6.26 -1.56
C GLY A 140 -14.53 7.29 -1.75
N ASN A 141 -13.86 7.28 -2.90
CA ASN A 141 -12.79 8.22 -3.20
C ASN A 141 -13.25 9.68 -3.20
N ARG A 142 -14.44 9.96 -3.77
CA ARG A 142 -15.07 11.27 -3.68
C ARG A 142 -15.26 11.71 -2.23
N TYR A 143 -15.85 10.83 -1.43
CA TYR A 143 -16.16 11.09 -0.03
C TYR A 143 -14.89 11.40 0.77
N TRP A 144 -13.85 10.58 0.64
CA TRP A 144 -12.60 10.74 1.39
C TRP A 144 -11.93 12.08 1.09
N VAL A 145 -11.80 12.45 -0.19
CA VAL A 145 -11.19 13.73 -0.56
C VAL A 145 -12.06 14.93 -0.13
N GLN A 146 -13.39 14.84 -0.28
CA GLN A 146 -14.27 15.93 0.13
C GLN A 146 -14.30 16.13 1.65
N CYS A 147 -14.31 15.04 2.44
CA CYS A 147 -14.28 15.12 3.89
C CYS A 147 -12.98 15.70 4.43
N LEU A 148 -11.84 15.31 3.85
CA LEU A 148 -10.54 15.71 4.33
C LEU A 148 -10.17 17.14 3.91
N TYR A 149 -10.48 17.53 2.68
CA TYR A 149 -9.95 18.75 2.07
C TYR A 149 -11.02 19.72 1.57
N GLY A 150 -12.27 19.31 1.58
CA GLY A 150 -13.37 20.14 1.13
C GLY A 150 -13.44 20.39 -0.39
N PRO A 151 -14.42 21.21 -0.83
CA PRO A 151 -14.70 21.43 -2.24
C PRO A 151 -13.57 22.04 -3.08
N PRO A 152 -12.74 22.95 -2.56
CA PRO A 152 -11.67 23.58 -3.36
C PRO A 152 -10.67 22.54 -3.92
N LEU A 153 -10.10 21.69 -3.07
CA LEU A 153 -9.16 20.66 -3.52
C LEU A 153 -9.87 19.55 -4.30
N PHE A 154 -11.10 19.19 -3.90
CA PHE A 154 -11.87 18.20 -4.63
C PHE A 154 -12.10 18.57 -6.10
N ARG A 155 -12.27 19.86 -6.45
CA ARG A 155 -12.40 20.29 -7.86
C ARG A 155 -11.18 19.92 -8.70
N VAL A 156 -9.99 19.91 -8.10
CA VAL A 156 -8.74 19.54 -8.77
C VAL A 156 -8.60 18.02 -8.84
N VAL A 157 -8.67 17.36 -7.69
CA VAL A 157 -8.43 15.91 -7.54
C VAL A 157 -9.55 15.09 -8.17
N GLY A 158 -10.79 15.58 -8.11
CA GLY A 158 -11.98 14.87 -8.61
C GLY A 158 -11.93 14.48 -10.08
N ALA A 159 -11.26 15.28 -10.92
CA ALA A 159 -11.10 15.01 -12.34
C ALA A 159 -9.95 14.01 -12.65
N ARG A 160 -9.17 13.64 -11.64
CA ARG A 160 -8.02 12.75 -11.79
C ARG A 160 -8.40 11.28 -11.62
N ARG A 161 -7.63 10.39 -12.24
CA ARG A 161 -7.79 8.94 -12.03
C ARG A 161 -7.55 8.60 -10.56
N VAL A 162 -8.29 7.61 -10.09
CA VAL A 162 -8.08 7.08 -8.74
C VAL A 162 -6.75 6.34 -8.70
N SER A 163 -5.89 6.74 -7.77
CA SER A 163 -4.69 5.98 -7.42
C SER A 163 -4.90 5.25 -6.10
N CYS A 164 -4.45 4.00 -6.04
CA CYS A 164 -4.60 3.16 -4.87
C CYS A 164 -3.39 3.30 -3.93
N SER A 165 -3.66 3.59 -2.66
CA SER A 165 -2.64 3.65 -1.60
C SER A 165 -2.14 2.27 -1.13
N GLY A 166 -2.77 1.19 -1.62
CA GLY A 166 -2.48 -0.18 -1.17
C GLY A 166 -1.18 -0.79 -1.70
N ALA A 167 -0.51 -0.13 -2.68
CA ALA A 167 0.84 -0.49 -3.12
C ALA A 167 1.55 0.73 -3.74
N THR A 168 2.73 1.04 -3.23
CA THR A 168 3.57 2.15 -3.70
C THR A 168 5.03 1.73 -3.59
N VAL A 169 5.87 2.05 -4.58
CA VAL A 169 7.31 1.79 -4.54
C VAL A 169 8.07 2.97 -5.09
N GLY A 170 9.24 3.27 -4.53
CA GLY A 170 10.03 4.39 -5.02
C GLY A 170 11.47 4.38 -4.51
N GLY A 171 12.26 5.25 -5.09
CA GLY A 171 13.59 5.56 -4.60
C GLY A 171 13.53 6.26 -3.25
N ARG A 172 14.62 6.20 -2.51
CA ARG A 172 14.70 6.67 -1.12
C ARG A 172 14.15 8.06 -0.90
N ASP A 173 14.53 9.03 -1.74
CA ASP A 173 14.17 10.44 -1.53
C ASP A 173 12.68 10.68 -1.75
N ALA A 174 12.10 10.08 -2.81
CA ALA A 174 10.68 10.16 -3.08
C ALA A 174 9.86 9.44 -2.00
N MET A 175 10.28 8.25 -1.58
CA MET A 175 9.58 7.50 -0.53
C MET A 175 9.66 8.19 0.83
N ARG A 176 10.80 8.79 1.19
CA ARG A 176 10.91 9.56 2.43
C ARG A 176 9.90 10.71 2.44
N ALA A 177 9.92 11.54 1.42
CA ALA A 177 8.99 12.66 1.34
C ALA A 177 7.52 12.21 1.29
N TYR A 178 7.22 11.13 0.54
CA TYR A 178 5.88 10.56 0.48
C TYR A 178 5.40 10.09 1.84
N LEU A 179 6.19 9.30 2.56
CA LEU A 179 5.80 8.71 3.84
C LEU A 179 5.68 9.77 4.95
N GLU A 180 6.62 10.73 5.00
CA GLU A 180 6.58 11.84 5.95
C GLU A 180 5.34 12.72 5.72
N THR A 181 5.02 13.04 4.47
CA THR A 181 3.83 13.81 4.14
C THR A 181 2.55 13.05 4.45
N MET A 182 2.45 11.77 4.05
CA MET A 182 1.30 10.93 4.38
C MET A 182 1.08 10.84 5.90
N ALA A 183 2.14 10.62 6.66
CA ALA A 183 2.06 10.54 8.13
C ALA A 183 1.63 11.86 8.76
N SER A 184 2.18 12.99 8.30
CA SER A 184 1.85 14.33 8.79
C SER A 184 0.41 14.71 8.48
N GLU A 185 -0.02 14.53 7.23
CA GLU A 185 -1.39 14.84 6.79
C GLU A 185 -2.44 14.00 7.55
N LEU A 186 -2.21 12.69 7.66
CA LEU A 186 -3.12 11.82 8.41
C LEU A 186 -3.19 12.20 9.88
N ALA A 187 -2.06 12.56 10.51
CA ALA A 187 -2.06 13.01 11.90
C ALA A 187 -2.78 14.35 12.10
N ALA A 188 -2.66 15.26 11.13
CA ALA A 188 -3.30 16.58 11.20
C ALA A 188 -4.81 16.50 10.93
N LEU A 189 -5.22 15.70 9.93
CA LEU A 189 -6.61 15.62 9.48
C LEU A 189 -7.47 14.65 10.31
N LEU A 190 -6.83 13.61 10.89
CA LEU A 190 -7.51 12.54 11.63
C LEU A 190 -6.96 12.38 13.05
N PRO A 191 -6.98 13.43 13.89
CA PRO A 191 -6.57 13.26 15.27
C PRO A 191 -7.47 12.24 15.98
N PRO A 192 -6.96 11.46 16.96
CA PRO A 192 -7.68 10.38 17.63
C PRO A 192 -9.05 10.75 18.18
N ARG A 193 -9.18 12.00 18.69
CA ARG A 193 -10.46 12.53 19.17
C ARG A 193 -11.52 12.65 18.06
N VAL A 194 -11.11 13.08 16.86
CA VAL A 194 -12.02 13.20 15.70
C VAL A 194 -12.51 11.83 15.25
N MET A 195 -11.61 10.84 15.22
CA MET A 195 -11.96 9.44 14.90
C MET A 195 -12.96 8.85 15.92
N ARG A 196 -12.85 9.23 17.21
CA ARG A 196 -13.75 8.78 18.28
C ARG A 196 -15.14 9.42 18.17
N ASP A 197 -15.18 10.71 17.78
CA ASP A 197 -16.40 11.52 17.80
C ASP A 197 -17.11 11.50 16.45
N MET A 198 -16.61 10.77 15.47
CA MET A 198 -17.23 10.65 14.15
C MET A 198 -18.61 10.00 14.23
N PRO A 199 -19.59 10.49 13.46
CA PRO A 199 -20.97 9.99 13.49
C PRO A 199 -21.03 8.49 13.21
N ARG A 200 -21.70 7.73 14.10
CA ARG A 200 -21.93 6.28 13.91
C ARG A 200 -22.73 5.95 12.64
N SER A 201 -23.36 6.94 12.04
CA SER A 201 -24.08 6.82 10.77
C SER A 201 -23.15 6.60 9.57
N ILE A 202 -21.86 6.94 9.70
CA ILE A 202 -20.89 6.67 8.64
C ILE A 202 -20.38 5.23 8.81
N PRO A 203 -20.55 4.35 7.81
CA PRO A 203 -20.07 2.98 7.92
C PRO A 203 -18.58 2.93 8.25
N PHE A 204 -18.19 2.11 9.22
CA PHE A 204 -16.80 1.97 9.68
C PHE A 204 -15.80 1.71 8.52
N ASN A 205 -16.26 1.05 7.46
CA ASN A 205 -15.43 0.80 6.27
C ASN A 205 -15.03 2.08 5.53
N PHE A 206 -15.77 3.18 5.66
CA PHE A 206 -15.40 4.46 5.04
C PHE A 206 -14.17 5.09 5.67
N TYR A 207 -13.97 4.93 6.98
CA TYR A 207 -12.78 5.49 7.65
C TYR A 207 -11.46 4.85 7.19
N ARG A 208 -11.52 3.61 6.76
CA ARG A 208 -10.33 2.87 6.30
C ARG A 208 -9.68 3.45 5.06
N GLY A 209 -10.42 4.20 4.25
CA GLY A 209 -9.91 4.74 2.99
C GLY A 209 -9.44 6.18 3.06
N PHE A 210 -9.39 6.81 4.23
CA PHE A 210 -8.88 8.18 4.33
C PHE A 210 -7.42 8.30 3.93
N ASP A 211 -6.60 7.28 4.14
CA ASP A 211 -5.24 7.24 3.63
C ASP A 211 -5.21 7.31 2.09
N GLN A 212 -6.15 6.67 1.40
CA GLN A 212 -6.29 6.81 -0.05
C GLN A 212 -6.76 8.21 -0.48
N GLY A 213 -7.60 8.86 0.32
CA GLY A 213 -7.96 10.27 0.11
C GLY A 213 -6.76 11.19 0.18
N VAL A 214 -5.91 11.04 1.21
CA VAL A 214 -4.65 11.78 1.35
C VAL A 214 -3.68 11.46 0.19
N HIS A 215 -3.52 10.17 -0.14
CA HIS A 215 -2.68 9.73 -1.24
C HIS A 215 -3.07 10.40 -2.57
N ASN A 216 -4.35 10.38 -2.93
CA ASN A 216 -4.82 11.02 -4.16
C ASN A 216 -4.63 12.54 -4.14
N ALA A 217 -4.84 13.22 -3.00
CA ALA A 217 -4.58 14.65 -2.86
C ALA A 217 -3.09 14.99 -3.01
N LEU A 218 -2.21 14.18 -2.41
CA LEU A 218 -0.77 14.35 -2.48
C LEU A 218 -0.24 14.25 -3.91
N LEU A 219 -0.75 13.31 -4.70
CA LEU A 219 -0.35 13.14 -6.09
C LEU A 219 -0.73 14.30 -7.02
N GLU A 220 -1.59 15.20 -6.58
CA GLU A 220 -2.01 16.41 -7.33
C GLU A 220 -1.52 17.72 -6.66
N SER A 221 -0.58 17.60 -5.73
CA SER A 221 0.03 18.71 -5.00
C SER A 221 1.43 19.07 -5.53
N ALA A 222 2.09 20.01 -4.86
CA ALA A 222 3.49 20.35 -5.10
C ALA A 222 4.45 19.14 -5.01
N PHE A 223 4.07 18.10 -4.29
CA PHE A 223 4.83 16.84 -4.24
C PHE A 223 5.03 16.24 -5.64
N ALA A 224 3.98 16.14 -6.45
CA ALA A 224 4.07 15.58 -7.80
C ALA A 224 4.95 16.42 -8.74
N LEU A 225 5.10 17.71 -8.46
CA LEU A 225 6.02 18.60 -9.21
C LEU A 225 7.47 18.42 -8.75
N ALA A 226 7.68 18.06 -7.49
CA ALA A 226 9.02 17.91 -6.91
C ALA A 226 9.64 16.53 -7.20
N TYR A 227 8.82 15.49 -7.43
CA TYR A 227 9.25 14.11 -7.62
C TYR A 227 8.76 13.54 -8.94
N ASN A 228 9.52 12.59 -9.50
CA ASN A 228 9.16 11.89 -10.73
C ASN A 228 8.10 10.81 -10.43
N VAL A 229 6.82 11.18 -10.45
CA VAL A 229 5.71 10.27 -10.16
C VAL A 229 5.24 9.56 -11.43
N THR A 230 5.32 8.23 -11.43
CA THR A 230 4.79 7.39 -12.52
C THR A 230 3.60 6.58 -12.02
N ARG A 231 2.46 6.69 -12.72
CA ARG A 231 1.31 5.81 -12.55
C ARG A 231 1.53 4.56 -13.39
N SER A 232 1.58 3.39 -12.76
CA SER A 232 1.96 2.16 -13.44
C SER A 232 0.88 1.08 -13.32
N ASP A 233 0.50 0.54 -14.47
CA ASP A 233 -0.36 -0.65 -14.53
C ASP A 233 0.34 -1.91 -14.00
N LEU A 234 1.67 -1.89 -13.83
CA LEU A 234 2.42 -3.02 -13.27
C LEU A 234 2.34 -3.10 -11.74
N LEU A 235 1.92 -2.03 -11.07
CA LEU A 235 1.35 -2.08 -9.72
C LEU A 235 -0.17 -2.21 -9.89
N PHE A 236 -0.63 -3.41 -10.13
CA PHE A 236 -2.03 -3.66 -10.45
C PHE A 236 -2.92 -3.70 -9.20
N THR A 237 -4.07 -3.03 -9.25
CA THR A 237 -5.10 -3.14 -8.21
C THR A 237 -6.32 -3.86 -8.77
N GLY A 238 -6.58 -5.06 -8.25
CA GLY A 238 -7.71 -5.91 -8.63
C GLY A 238 -8.99 -5.54 -7.89
N ASN A 239 -9.48 -4.31 -8.04
CA ASN A 239 -10.78 -3.96 -7.49
C ASN A 239 -11.91 -4.47 -8.40
N GLY A 240 -13.11 -4.72 -7.85
CA GLY A 240 -14.27 -5.20 -8.62
C GLY A 240 -14.78 -4.24 -9.71
N GLN A 241 -14.13 -3.10 -9.89
CA GLN A 241 -14.43 -2.09 -10.93
C GLN A 241 -13.57 -2.29 -12.19
N ARG A 242 -12.47 -3.08 -12.10
CA ARG A 242 -11.72 -3.48 -13.29
C ARG A 242 -12.47 -4.57 -14.03
N LEU A 243 -12.93 -4.25 -15.22
CA LEU A 243 -13.55 -5.22 -16.12
C LEU A 243 -12.46 -6.04 -16.83
N GLY A 244 -12.78 -7.25 -17.27
CA GLY A 244 -11.83 -8.17 -17.89
C GLY A 244 -11.08 -7.63 -19.13
N SER A 245 -11.54 -6.50 -19.73
CA SER A 245 -10.81 -5.80 -20.78
C SER A 245 -9.56 -5.05 -20.28
N ASP A 246 -9.44 -4.82 -18.99
CA ASP A 246 -8.33 -4.05 -18.40
C ASP A 246 -7.13 -4.95 -18.04
N TYR A 247 -7.33 -6.27 -17.98
CA TYR A 247 -6.31 -7.26 -17.68
C TYR A 247 -6.67 -8.64 -18.22
N GLU A 248 -5.67 -9.50 -18.30
CA GLU A 248 -5.82 -10.91 -18.68
C GLU A 248 -5.27 -11.80 -17.57
N LEU A 249 -5.94 -12.94 -17.35
CA LEU A 249 -5.45 -14.01 -16.49
C LEU A 249 -4.88 -15.13 -17.37
N ARG A 250 -3.57 -15.41 -17.23
CA ARG A 250 -2.90 -16.51 -17.92
C ARG A 250 -2.11 -17.34 -16.90
N ASP A 251 -2.37 -18.62 -16.83
CA ASP A 251 -1.68 -19.57 -15.93
C ASP A 251 -1.61 -19.08 -14.47
N GLY A 252 -2.68 -18.44 -14.01
CA GLY A 252 -2.78 -17.90 -12.65
C GLY A 252 -2.00 -16.58 -12.44
N ALA A 253 -1.50 -15.94 -13.49
CA ALA A 253 -0.84 -14.65 -13.43
C ALA A 253 -1.69 -13.55 -14.08
N VAL A 254 -1.58 -12.33 -13.53
CA VAL A 254 -2.23 -11.12 -14.04
C VAL A 254 -1.34 -10.43 -15.06
N PHE A 255 -1.86 -10.20 -16.25
CA PHE A 255 -1.21 -9.45 -17.31
C PHE A 255 -2.01 -8.18 -17.60
N VAL A 256 -1.34 -7.07 -17.73
CA VAL A 256 -1.93 -5.78 -18.11
C VAL A 256 -1.21 -5.28 -19.36
N LYS A 257 -1.96 -5.05 -20.44
CA LYS A 257 -1.40 -4.65 -21.74
C LYS A 257 -0.27 -5.58 -22.23
N GLY A 258 -0.44 -6.88 -22.00
CA GLY A 258 0.52 -7.91 -22.42
C GLY A 258 1.74 -8.09 -21.50
N ALA A 259 1.91 -7.27 -20.49
CA ALA A 259 2.99 -7.39 -19.51
C ALA A 259 2.47 -7.96 -18.17
N ALA A 260 3.19 -8.92 -17.58
CA ALA A 260 2.83 -9.43 -16.26
C ALA A 260 2.97 -8.32 -15.22
N ALA A 261 1.96 -8.15 -14.37
CA ALA A 261 2.02 -7.22 -13.24
C ALA A 261 3.16 -7.62 -12.29
N ALA A 262 3.87 -6.64 -11.73
CA ALA A 262 4.89 -6.93 -10.72
C ALA A 262 4.24 -7.19 -9.36
N VAL A 263 3.25 -6.38 -9.00
CA VAL A 263 2.48 -6.48 -7.77
C VAL A 263 0.99 -6.52 -8.11
N VAL A 264 0.25 -7.41 -7.48
CA VAL A 264 -1.21 -7.50 -7.59
C VAL A 264 -1.81 -7.26 -6.20
N HIS A 265 -2.44 -6.10 -6.03
CA HIS A 265 -3.19 -5.73 -4.84
C HIS A 265 -4.67 -6.08 -5.00
N GLN A 266 -5.34 -6.45 -3.92
CA GLN A 266 -6.74 -6.89 -3.89
C GLN A 266 -7.04 -8.08 -4.82
N TRP A 267 -6.05 -8.99 -4.96
CA TRP A 267 -6.19 -10.20 -5.78
C TRP A 267 -7.41 -11.04 -5.42
N ASN A 268 -7.81 -11.01 -4.16
CA ASN A 268 -8.98 -11.72 -3.62
C ASN A 268 -10.34 -11.13 -4.05
N ARG A 269 -10.35 -9.94 -4.64
CA ARG A 269 -11.55 -9.27 -5.17
C ARG A 269 -11.70 -9.39 -6.68
N MET A 270 -10.73 -10.04 -7.33
CA MET A 270 -10.83 -10.28 -8.77
C MET A 270 -11.97 -11.27 -9.04
N LEU A 271 -12.78 -10.96 -10.07
CA LEU A 271 -13.89 -11.82 -10.48
C LEU A 271 -13.37 -13.24 -10.68
N ASP A 272 -14.09 -14.20 -10.10
CA ASP A 272 -13.90 -15.66 -10.19
C ASP A 272 -13.17 -16.34 -9.06
N GLY A 273 -12.72 -15.69 -8.00
CA GLY A 273 -11.92 -16.36 -6.96
C GLY A 273 -10.85 -17.28 -7.58
N GLY A 274 -10.36 -16.86 -8.77
CA GLY A 274 -9.83 -17.67 -9.84
C GLY A 274 -8.57 -18.45 -9.51
N PRO A 275 -8.02 -19.20 -10.45
CA PRO A 275 -6.80 -20.01 -10.30
C PRO A 275 -5.60 -19.23 -9.76
N ALA A 276 -5.55 -17.91 -9.99
CA ALA A 276 -4.52 -17.03 -9.44
C ALA A 276 -4.50 -17.03 -7.90
N ALA A 277 -5.68 -17.09 -7.26
CA ALA A 277 -5.78 -17.21 -5.81
C ALA A 277 -5.22 -18.54 -5.30
N ARG A 278 -5.46 -19.64 -6.03
CA ARG A 278 -5.08 -20.99 -5.62
C ARG A 278 -3.59 -21.26 -5.71
N ARG A 279 -2.84 -20.51 -6.51
CA ARG A 279 -1.38 -20.69 -6.65
C ARG A 279 -0.62 -20.28 -5.39
N TRP A 280 -1.19 -19.38 -4.58
CA TRP A 280 -0.52 -18.78 -3.42
C TRP A 280 -1.17 -19.16 -2.08
N VAL A 281 -2.28 -19.86 -2.10
CA VAL A 281 -2.93 -20.48 -0.94
C VAL A 281 -2.50 -21.94 -0.85
#